data_918f3c6550b8bc9009d388c0e2bd2566
#
_entry.id   918f3c6550b8bc9009d388c0e2bd2566
#
_cell.length_a   1.000
_cell.length_b   1.000
_cell.length_c   1.000
_cell.angle_alpha   90.00
_cell.angle_beta   90.00
_cell.angle_gamma   90.00
#
_symmetry.space_group_name_H-M   'P 1'
#
loop_
_entity.id
_entity.type
_entity.pdbx_description
1 polymer ?
#
loop_
_entity_poly.entity_id
_entity_poly.type
_entity_poly.pdbx_seq_one_letter_code
_entity_poly.pdbx_strand_id
1 'polypeptide(L)'
;FITMNTNQNWVIDAPAGATYLSDFLTEIPANCLFNKKQTGCGATELAIRNSIPTIIAMPYVALVKNKTIYRKDDLSVLGVYEGVTEQEIIAYAQSHSPLKIAVTYDSLPRTIKALQSIGIDPYKDTFLLVDEWHVLFNSYSFRHTAIKNLLAEAAKFDRATYMTATPIEQEYVLEELKHLPVCEIDWPHLMEVNIRSRQTSKPAQYIVKECRKVLDNQLPHNLHIFVNSVEFIAKVIDLAKLTPEQVKVVCSV
;
A
#
# COMPACT_ATOMS: atom_id res chain seq x y z
N PHE A 1 -3.58 20.88 -20.03
CA PHE A 1 -4.54 19.87 -20.51
C PHE A 1 -3.75 18.75 -21.16
N ILE A 2 -3.54 17.63 -20.48
CA ILE A 2 -2.92 16.44 -21.07
C ILE A 2 -4.06 15.63 -21.68
N THR A 3 -4.15 15.64 -23.01
CA THR A 3 -5.05 14.73 -23.73
C THR A 3 -4.40 13.36 -23.72
N MET A 4 -4.86 12.48 -22.80
CA MET A 4 -4.30 11.15 -22.67
C MET A 4 -4.76 10.25 -23.81
N ASN A 5 -3.81 9.77 -24.59
CA ASN A 5 -4.02 8.66 -25.50
C ASN A 5 -3.98 7.37 -24.63
N THR A 6 -5.11 6.72 -24.43
CA THR A 6 -5.39 5.73 -23.38
C THR A 6 -4.56 4.43 -23.42
N ASN A 7 -3.59 4.29 -24.31
CA ASN A 7 -2.78 3.08 -24.48
C ASN A 7 -1.26 3.33 -24.49
N GLN A 8 -0.80 4.51 -24.09
CA GLN A 8 0.64 4.81 -24.04
C GLN A 8 1.08 5.08 -22.61
N ASN A 9 2.26 4.59 -22.27
CA ASN A 9 2.93 4.94 -21.02
C ASN A 9 3.18 6.44 -20.97
N TRP A 10 3.03 7.04 -19.78
CA TRP A 10 3.30 8.47 -19.59
C TRP A 10 3.99 8.75 -18.26
N VAL A 11 4.65 9.88 -18.20
CA VAL A 11 5.32 10.38 -17.01
C VAL A 11 4.64 11.68 -16.58
N ILE A 12 4.49 11.87 -15.29
CA ILE A 12 4.04 13.12 -14.69
C ILE A 12 5.21 13.71 -13.92
N ASP A 13 5.68 14.86 -14.36
CA ASP A 13 6.76 15.58 -13.70
C ASP A 13 6.23 16.23 -12.41
N ALA A 14 6.78 15.87 -11.28
CA ALA A 14 6.46 16.54 -10.02
C ALA A 14 7.13 17.92 -9.99
N PRO A 15 6.42 19.01 -9.63
CA PRO A 15 6.99 20.33 -9.52
C PRO A 15 8.14 20.40 -8.52
N ALA A 16 9.08 21.31 -8.77
CA ALA A 16 10.15 21.58 -7.82
C ALA A 16 9.57 21.96 -6.43
N GLY A 17 10.02 21.26 -5.39
CA GLY A 17 9.53 21.44 -4.03
C GLY A 17 8.29 20.63 -3.65
N ALA A 18 7.66 19.92 -4.59
CA ALA A 18 6.59 19.00 -4.26
C ALA A 18 7.09 17.87 -3.36
N THR A 19 6.33 17.60 -2.29
CA THR A 19 6.60 16.52 -1.34
C THR A 19 5.53 15.44 -1.43
N TYR A 20 4.30 15.86 -1.67
CA TYR A 20 3.13 14.99 -1.74
C TYR A 20 2.49 15.04 -3.12
N LEU A 21 1.83 13.94 -3.51
CA LEU A 21 1.06 13.92 -4.77
C LEU A 21 -0.07 14.96 -4.80
N SER A 22 -0.66 15.27 -3.64
CA SER A 22 -1.68 16.32 -3.50
C SER A 22 -1.17 17.75 -3.81
N ASP A 23 0.14 17.95 -3.89
CA ASP A 23 0.71 19.26 -4.24
C ASP A 23 0.51 19.59 -5.73
N PHE A 24 0.27 18.57 -6.57
CA PHE A 24 0.11 18.74 -8.02
C PHE A 24 -0.94 17.83 -8.68
N LEU A 25 -1.50 16.87 -7.96
CA LEU A 25 -2.59 16.02 -8.43
C LEU A 25 -3.84 16.20 -7.56
N THR A 26 -5.00 16.21 -8.18
CA THR A 26 -6.30 16.23 -7.51
C THR A 26 -6.89 14.82 -7.36
N GLU A 27 -6.47 13.89 -8.20
CA GLU A 27 -6.89 12.49 -8.17
C GLU A 27 -5.77 11.55 -8.63
N ILE A 28 -5.90 10.28 -8.31
CA ILE A 28 -5.00 9.24 -8.78
C ILE A 28 -5.33 8.94 -10.26
N PRO A 29 -4.32 8.83 -11.14
CA PRO A 29 -4.53 8.43 -12.53
C PRO A 29 -5.29 7.11 -12.63
N ALA A 30 -6.33 7.05 -13.45
CA ALA A 30 -7.16 5.87 -13.61
C ALA A 30 -6.66 4.95 -14.73
N ASN A 31 -7.00 3.66 -14.64
CA ASN A 31 -6.79 2.63 -15.66
C ASN A 31 -5.33 2.45 -16.07
N CYS A 32 -4.43 2.37 -15.09
CA CYS A 32 -3.00 2.21 -15.32
C CYS A 32 -2.29 1.44 -14.21
N LEU A 33 -1.07 1.05 -14.49
CA LEU A 33 -0.08 0.68 -13.48
C LEU A 33 0.58 1.98 -13.00
N PHE A 34 0.22 2.44 -11.81
CA PHE A 34 0.69 3.70 -11.28
C PHE A 34 1.92 3.52 -10.41
N ASN A 35 3.06 3.91 -10.94
CA ASN A 35 4.33 3.90 -10.26
C ASN A 35 4.62 5.25 -9.61
N LYS A 36 4.33 5.35 -8.32
CA LYS A 36 4.55 6.59 -7.56
C LYS A 36 6.02 6.83 -7.18
N LYS A 37 6.92 5.83 -7.39
CA LYS A 37 8.38 5.82 -7.12
C LYS A 37 8.80 6.20 -5.69
N GLN A 38 7.99 6.93 -4.95
CA GLN A 38 8.29 7.39 -3.60
C GLN A 38 7.27 6.84 -2.61
N THR A 39 7.74 6.26 -1.50
CA THR A 39 6.91 5.92 -0.34
C THR A 39 6.56 7.18 0.46
N GLY A 40 5.41 7.16 1.14
CA GLY A 40 5.01 8.31 1.97
C GLY A 40 4.60 9.57 1.21
N CYS A 41 4.52 9.54 -0.13
CA CYS A 41 4.12 10.68 -0.96
C CYS A 41 2.61 11.02 -0.90
N GLY A 42 1.85 10.41 0.01
CA GLY A 42 0.44 10.75 0.24
C GLY A 42 -0.56 10.19 -0.78
N ALA A 43 -0.18 9.23 -1.63
CA ALA A 43 -1.06 8.72 -2.68
C ALA A 43 -2.40 8.15 -2.15
N THR A 44 -2.35 7.28 -1.14
CA THR A 44 -3.55 6.73 -0.51
C THR A 44 -4.38 7.83 0.18
N GLU A 45 -3.72 8.83 0.78
CA GLU A 45 -4.39 10.00 1.37
C GLU A 45 -5.10 10.85 0.31
N LEU A 46 -4.48 11.03 -0.86
CA LEU A 46 -5.12 11.74 -1.98
C LEU A 46 -6.42 11.03 -2.41
N ALA A 47 -6.40 9.69 -2.51
CA ALA A 47 -7.58 8.89 -2.84
C ALA A 47 -8.67 8.95 -1.74
N ILE A 48 -8.29 9.08 -0.47
CA ILE A 48 -9.23 9.21 0.65
C ILE A 48 -9.85 10.61 0.69
N ARG A 49 -9.05 11.67 0.47
CA ARG A 49 -9.47 13.06 0.68
C ARG A 49 -10.23 13.69 -0.48
N ASN A 50 -10.08 13.15 -1.69
CA ASN A 50 -10.83 13.67 -2.84
C ASN A 50 -12.32 13.30 -2.76
N SER A 51 -13.13 13.88 -3.66
CA SER A 51 -14.60 13.67 -3.69
C SER A 51 -15.02 12.38 -4.43
N ILE A 52 -14.09 11.60 -4.96
CA ILE A 52 -14.40 10.41 -5.76
C ILE A 52 -14.71 9.23 -4.83
N PRO A 53 -15.88 8.58 -4.94
CA PRO A 53 -16.14 7.34 -4.23
C PRO A 53 -15.06 6.31 -4.55
N THR A 54 -14.39 5.78 -3.52
CA THR A 54 -13.18 4.98 -3.72
C THR A 54 -13.18 3.73 -2.84
N ILE A 55 -12.87 2.59 -3.45
CA ILE A 55 -12.52 1.36 -2.76
C ILE A 55 -11.01 1.17 -2.89
N ILE A 56 -10.31 1.05 -1.76
CA ILE A 56 -8.86 0.87 -1.71
C ILE A 56 -8.58 -0.55 -1.25
N ALA A 57 -8.14 -1.40 -2.18
CA ALA A 57 -7.76 -2.78 -1.88
C ALA A 57 -6.29 -2.83 -1.44
N MET A 58 -6.04 -3.45 -0.30
CA MET A 58 -4.73 -3.54 0.36
C MET A 58 -4.36 -4.97 0.69
N PRO A 59 -3.06 -5.33 0.70
CA PRO A 59 -2.63 -6.70 0.94
C PRO A 59 -2.81 -7.18 2.40
N TYR A 60 -2.79 -6.27 3.37
CA TYR A 60 -2.70 -6.62 4.79
C TYR A 60 -3.72 -5.86 5.65
N VAL A 61 -4.28 -6.56 6.66
CA VAL A 61 -5.20 -5.97 7.66
C VAL A 61 -4.56 -4.77 8.38
N ALA A 62 -3.27 -4.84 8.69
CA ALA A 62 -2.56 -3.75 9.36
C ALA A 62 -2.58 -2.44 8.54
N LEU A 63 -2.48 -2.54 7.21
CA LEU A 63 -2.57 -1.37 6.33
C LEU A 63 -3.99 -0.79 6.31
N VAL A 64 -5.01 -1.65 6.24
CA VAL A 64 -6.41 -1.22 6.33
C VAL A 64 -6.66 -0.49 7.66
N LYS A 65 -6.27 -1.08 8.79
CA LYS A 65 -6.44 -0.46 10.12
C LYS A 65 -5.70 0.87 10.24
N ASN A 66 -4.51 0.99 9.63
CA ASN A 66 -3.77 2.24 9.62
C ASN A 66 -4.52 3.37 8.90
N LYS A 67 -5.26 3.04 7.85
CA LYS A 67 -6.05 4.01 7.07
C LYS A 67 -7.46 4.25 7.62
N THR A 68 -7.88 3.50 8.61
CA THR A 68 -9.22 3.56 9.21
C THR A 68 -9.17 3.85 10.71
N ILE A 69 -8.97 2.83 11.53
CA ILE A 69 -9.05 2.92 13.00
C ILE A 69 -7.98 3.84 13.60
N TYR A 70 -6.79 3.85 13.02
CA TYR A 70 -5.65 4.63 13.53
C TYR A 70 -5.52 6.03 12.90
N ARG A 71 -6.53 6.47 12.12
CA ARG A 71 -6.59 7.86 11.64
C ARG A 71 -6.74 8.82 12.81
N LYS A 72 -6.11 10.00 12.66
CA LYS A 72 -6.16 11.07 13.66
C LYS A 72 -7.02 12.25 13.22
N ASP A 73 -7.64 12.16 12.03
CA ASP A 73 -8.55 13.17 11.49
C ASP A 73 -9.99 12.67 11.52
N ASP A 74 -10.94 13.58 11.26
CA ASP A 74 -12.38 13.30 11.31
C ASP A 74 -12.93 12.62 10.04
N LEU A 75 -12.05 12.20 9.11
CA LEU A 75 -12.50 11.53 7.89
C LEU A 75 -12.97 10.11 8.18
N SER A 76 -14.21 9.84 7.80
CA SER A 76 -14.76 8.49 7.90
C SER A 76 -14.29 7.61 6.73
N VAL A 77 -13.56 6.56 7.05
CA VAL A 77 -13.15 5.52 6.11
C VAL A 77 -13.51 4.17 6.71
N LEU A 78 -14.35 3.40 6.02
CA LEU A 78 -14.68 2.05 6.48
C LEU A 78 -13.53 1.09 6.21
N GLY A 79 -13.12 0.34 7.23
CA GLY A 79 -12.17 -0.77 7.08
C GLY A 79 -12.90 -2.11 6.94
N VAL A 80 -12.65 -2.86 5.86
CA VAL A 80 -13.24 -4.17 5.65
C VAL A 80 -12.16 -5.25 5.59
N TYR A 81 -12.17 -6.11 6.58
CA TYR A 81 -11.27 -7.25 6.74
C TYR A 81 -12.02 -8.38 7.46
N GLU A 82 -11.37 -9.47 7.80
CA GLU A 82 -11.99 -10.58 8.55
C GLU A 82 -12.72 -10.07 9.80
N GLY A 83 -13.96 -10.54 9.99
CA GLY A 83 -14.82 -10.14 11.12
C GLY A 83 -15.77 -8.96 10.83
N VAL A 84 -15.53 -8.13 9.80
CA VAL A 84 -16.46 -7.07 9.41
C VAL A 84 -17.62 -7.68 8.61
N THR A 85 -18.85 -7.38 8.99
CA THR A 85 -20.07 -7.95 8.40
C THR A 85 -20.57 -7.20 7.16
N GLU A 86 -21.42 -7.85 6.36
CA GLU A 86 -22.11 -7.19 5.23
C GLU A 86 -23.02 -6.06 5.72
N GLN A 87 -23.67 -6.22 6.89
CA GLN A 87 -24.52 -5.20 7.48
C GLN A 87 -23.75 -3.92 7.84
N GLU A 88 -22.54 -4.03 8.35
CA GLU A 88 -21.68 -2.88 8.64
C GLU A 88 -21.30 -2.13 7.36
N ILE A 89 -21.02 -2.85 6.27
CA ILE A 89 -20.73 -2.25 4.96
C ILE A 89 -21.94 -1.51 4.44
N ILE A 90 -23.14 -2.12 4.52
CA ILE A 90 -24.40 -1.53 4.09
C ILE A 90 -24.71 -0.27 4.91
N ALA A 91 -24.63 -0.35 6.23
CA ALA A 91 -24.92 0.78 7.13
C ALA A 91 -23.99 1.97 6.86
N TYR A 92 -22.71 1.69 6.62
CA TYR A 92 -21.75 2.73 6.24
C TYR A 92 -22.13 3.35 4.89
N ALA A 93 -22.40 2.54 3.88
CA ALA A 93 -22.71 3.02 2.53
C ALA A 93 -23.99 3.87 2.47
N GLN A 94 -24.97 3.57 3.32
CA GLN A 94 -26.22 4.35 3.43
C GLN A 94 -26.06 5.70 4.15
N SER A 95 -25.01 5.86 4.95
CA SER A 95 -24.82 7.05 5.79
C SER A 95 -23.66 7.96 5.37
N HIS A 96 -22.81 7.53 4.42
CA HIS A 96 -21.61 8.27 4.04
C HIS A 96 -21.53 8.54 2.54
N SER A 97 -21.19 9.76 2.19
CA SER A 97 -20.91 10.19 0.81
C SER A 97 -19.81 11.27 0.83
N PRO A 98 -18.76 11.16 -0.01
CA PRO A 98 -18.48 10.03 -0.89
C PRO A 98 -18.08 8.77 -0.12
N LEU A 99 -18.33 7.59 -0.71
CA LEU A 99 -17.90 6.32 -0.14
C LEU A 99 -16.36 6.23 -0.11
N LYS A 100 -15.80 5.92 1.06
CA LYS A 100 -14.37 5.67 1.24
C LYS A 100 -14.19 4.37 2.02
N ILE A 101 -13.83 3.30 1.31
CA ILE A 101 -13.73 1.96 1.88
C ILE A 101 -12.33 1.41 1.64
N ALA A 102 -11.62 1.06 2.71
CA ALA A 102 -10.36 0.34 2.64
C ALA A 102 -10.60 -1.14 2.93
N VAL A 103 -10.20 -2.03 2.02
CA VAL A 103 -10.47 -3.46 2.12
C VAL A 103 -9.21 -4.28 2.00
N THR A 104 -9.16 -5.46 2.63
CA THR A 104 -8.16 -6.45 2.25
C THR A 104 -8.51 -7.07 0.89
N TYR A 105 -7.52 -7.54 0.14
CA TYR A 105 -7.74 -8.18 -1.17
C TYR A 105 -8.82 -9.27 -1.10
N ASP A 106 -8.79 -10.10 -0.05
CA ASP A 106 -9.75 -11.18 0.15
C ASP A 106 -11.17 -10.69 0.47
N SER A 107 -11.32 -9.48 1.00
CA SER A 107 -12.62 -8.91 1.39
C SER A 107 -13.29 -8.12 0.26
N LEU A 108 -12.60 -7.86 -0.86
CA LEU A 108 -13.15 -7.08 -1.98
C LEU A 108 -14.44 -7.71 -2.56
N PRO A 109 -14.52 -9.02 -2.87
CA PRO A 109 -15.74 -9.60 -3.43
C PRO A 109 -16.96 -9.47 -2.52
N ARG A 110 -16.77 -9.61 -1.20
CA ARG A 110 -17.83 -9.44 -0.20
C ARG A 110 -18.30 -7.98 -0.15
N THR A 111 -17.37 -7.04 -0.22
CA THR A 111 -17.69 -5.59 -0.23
C THR A 111 -18.52 -5.23 -1.46
N ILE A 112 -18.13 -5.72 -2.64
CA ILE A 112 -18.87 -5.53 -3.89
C ILE A 112 -20.30 -6.06 -3.74
N LYS A 113 -20.46 -7.30 -3.27
CA LYS A 113 -21.77 -7.93 -3.07
C LYS A 113 -22.66 -7.14 -2.11
N ALA A 114 -22.12 -6.63 -1.00
CA ALA A 114 -22.85 -5.84 -0.03
C ALA A 114 -23.34 -4.52 -0.64
N LEU A 115 -22.52 -3.81 -1.41
CA LEU A 115 -22.91 -2.59 -2.10
C LEU A 115 -24.00 -2.85 -3.16
N GLN A 116 -23.85 -3.90 -3.95
CA GLN A 116 -24.84 -4.29 -4.96
C GLN A 116 -26.21 -4.63 -4.35
N SER A 117 -26.24 -5.20 -3.14
CA SER A 117 -27.50 -5.57 -2.46
C SER A 117 -28.37 -4.36 -2.11
N ILE A 118 -27.79 -3.15 -2.09
CA ILE A 118 -28.51 -1.89 -1.84
C ILE A 118 -28.61 -0.98 -3.07
N GLY A 119 -28.34 -1.55 -4.27
CA GLY A 119 -28.51 -0.84 -5.53
C GLY A 119 -27.32 0.03 -5.95
N ILE A 120 -26.19 0.00 -5.26
CA ILE A 120 -24.95 0.65 -5.70
C ILE A 120 -24.23 -0.31 -6.65
N ASP A 121 -23.85 0.18 -7.83
CA ASP A 121 -22.97 -0.57 -8.76
C ASP A 121 -21.51 -0.15 -8.54
N PRO A 122 -20.73 -0.89 -7.71
CA PRO A 122 -19.37 -0.46 -7.40
C PRO A 122 -18.47 -0.40 -8.63
N TYR A 123 -18.75 -1.16 -9.65
CA TYR A 123 -17.94 -1.19 -10.87
C TYR A 123 -18.01 0.13 -11.66
N LYS A 124 -19.14 0.83 -11.60
CA LYS A 124 -19.38 2.11 -12.27
C LYS A 124 -19.26 3.31 -11.34
N ASP A 125 -19.80 3.14 -10.12
CA ASP A 125 -20.02 4.24 -9.19
C ASP A 125 -18.77 4.53 -8.33
N THR A 126 -17.76 3.64 -8.33
CA THR A 126 -16.56 3.82 -7.52
C THR A 126 -15.27 3.67 -8.34
N PHE A 127 -14.21 4.29 -7.83
CA PHE A 127 -12.84 4.07 -8.27
C PHE A 127 -12.20 2.95 -7.45
N LEU A 128 -11.62 1.94 -8.09
CA LEU A 128 -10.84 0.91 -7.42
C LEU A 128 -9.36 1.26 -7.44
N LEU A 129 -8.76 1.42 -6.27
CA LEU A 129 -7.33 1.57 -6.10
C LEU A 129 -6.74 0.30 -5.47
N VAL A 130 -5.97 -0.46 -6.23
CA VAL A 130 -5.21 -1.64 -5.72
C VAL A 130 -3.85 -1.14 -5.25
N ASP A 131 -3.70 -0.98 -3.94
CA ASP A 131 -2.46 -0.47 -3.32
C ASP A 131 -1.44 -1.60 -3.11
N GLU A 132 -0.16 -1.30 -3.28
CA GLU A 132 0.97 -2.23 -3.15
C GLU A 132 0.83 -3.47 -4.05
N TRP A 133 0.42 -3.27 -5.30
CA TRP A 133 0.14 -4.37 -6.23
C TRP A 133 1.34 -5.29 -6.50
N HIS A 134 2.57 -4.84 -6.28
CA HIS A 134 3.76 -5.68 -6.37
C HIS A 134 3.70 -6.91 -5.42
N VAL A 135 2.92 -6.82 -4.34
CA VAL A 135 2.68 -7.94 -3.42
C VAL A 135 1.91 -9.07 -4.09
N LEU A 136 1.12 -8.79 -5.12
CA LEU A 136 0.40 -9.82 -5.90
C LEU A 136 1.40 -10.80 -6.52
N PHE A 137 2.51 -10.29 -7.04
CA PHE A 137 3.59 -11.12 -7.58
C PHE A 137 4.24 -11.99 -6.50
N ASN A 138 4.67 -11.39 -5.40
CA ASN A 138 5.36 -12.09 -4.31
C ASN A 138 4.47 -13.13 -3.60
N SER A 139 3.16 -12.93 -3.59
CA SER A 139 2.19 -13.78 -2.91
C SER A 139 1.49 -14.77 -3.84
N TYR A 140 1.80 -14.76 -5.13
CA TYR A 140 1.09 -15.55 -6.14
C TYR A 140 1.10 -17.06 -5.84
N SER A 141 2.21 -17.60 -5.33
CA SER A 141 2.34 -19.01 -4.99
C SER A 141 1.48 -19.46 -3.80
N PHE A 142 1.21 -18.57 -2.83
CA PHE A 142 0.51 -18.90 -1.60
C PHE A 142 -0.96 -18.44 -1.59
N ARG A 143 -1.31 -17.41 -2.38
CA ARG A 143 -2.64 -16.77 -2.41
C ARG A 143 -3.23 -16.70 -3.81
N HIS A 144 -2.88 -17.65 -4.66
CA HIS A 144 -3.25 -17.68 -6.08
C HIS A 144 -4.75 -17.45 -6.33
N THR A 145 -5.63 -18.13 -5.57
CA THR A 145 -7.08 -17.98 -5.73
C THR A 145 -7.57 -16.58 -5.36
N ALA A 146 -7.07 -16.02 -4.25
CA ALA A 146 -7.45 -14.67 -3.82
C ALA A 146 -6.97 -13.60 -4.81
N ILE A 147 -5.76 -13.77 -5.35
CA ILE A 147 -5.19 -12.87 -6.36
C ILE A 147 -5.98 -12.93 -7.66
N LYS A 148 -6.30 -14.14 -8.15
CA LYS A 148 -7.15 -14.31 -9.34
C LYS A 148 -8.53 -13.68 -9.16
N ASN A 149 -9.16 -13.87 -8.02
CA ASN A 149 -10.44 -13.26 -7.71
C ASN A 149 -10.34 -11.73 -7.69
N LEU A 150 -9.30 -11.18 -7.05
CA LEU A 150 -9.05 -9.73 -7.05
C LEU A 150 -8.92 -9.19 -8.47
N LEU A 151 -8.08 -9.81 -9.30
CA LEU A 151 -7.84 -9.37 -10.68
C LEU A 151 -9.12 -9.49 -11.53
N ALA A 152 -9.86 -10.58 -11.39
CA ALA A 152 -11.12 -10.79 -12.08
C ALA A 152 -12.21 -9.79 -11.67
N GLU A 153 -12.26 -9.41 -10.40
CA GLU A 153 -13.16 -8.35 -9.93
C GLU A 153 -12.69 -6.97 -10.39
N ALA A 154 -11.39 -6.67 -10.27
CA ALA A 154 -10.83 -5.39 -10.67
C ALA A 154 -11.00 -5.09 -12.16
N ALA A 155 -10.93 -6.11 -13.02
CA ALA A 155 -11.14 -5.98 -14.46
C ALA A 155 -12.58 -5.54 -14.86
N LYS A 156 -13.55 -5.61 -13.93
CA LYS A 156 -14.94 -5.18 -14.18
C LYS A 156 -15.17 -3.70 -13.88
N PHE A 157 -14.24 -3.05 -13.18
CA PHE A 157 -14.38 -1.63 -12.84
C PHE A 157 -14.09 -0.75 -14.06
N ASP A 158 -14.94 0.24 -14.28
CA ASP A 158 -14.73 1.27 -15.30
C ASP A 158 -13.45 2.09 -15.02
N ARG A 159 -13.11 2.21 -13.74
CA ARG A 159 -11.91 2.94 -13.26
C ARG A 159 -11.19 2.10 -12.21
N ALA A 160 -10.06 1.51 -12.58
CA ALA A 160 -9.20 0.76 -11.67
C ALA A 160 -7.72 1.13 -11.88
N THR A 161 -6.96 1.25 -10.79
CA THR A 161 -5.52 1.54 -10.84
C THR A 161 -4.77 0.65 -9.88
N TYR A 162 -3.64 0.15 -10.35
CA TYR A 162 -2.73 -0.68 -9.57
C TYR A 162 -1.51 0.16 -9.18
N MET A 163 -1.40 0.52 -7.92
CA MET A 163 -0.43 1.47 -7.41
C MET A 163 0.70 0.81 -6.64
N THR A 164 1.94 1.27 -6.87
CA THR A 164 3.10 0.87 -6.07
C THR A 164 4.17 1.95 -6.03
N ALA A 165 5.02 1.93 -5.00
CA ALA A 165 6.27 2.71 -4.95
C ALA A 165 7.48 1.87 -5.42
N THR A 166 7.34 0.55 -5.46
CA THR A 166 8.37 -0.41 -5.86
C THR A 166 7.95 -1.10 -7.15
N PRO A 167 8.25 -0.49 -8.32
CA PRO A 167 7.85 -1.05 -9.60
C PRO A 167 8.48 -2.42 -9.82
N ILE A 168 7.74 -3.28 -10.49
CA ILE A 168 8.22 -4.58 -10.97
C ILE A 168 8.68 -4.38 -12.41
N GLU A 169 9.80 -5.01 -12.78
CA GLU A 169 10.27 -5.04 -14.16
C GLU A 169 9.20 -5.65 -15.07
N GLN A 170 9.08 -5.10 -16.29
CA GLN A 170 8.00 -5.42 -17.22
C GLN A 170 7.86 -6.94 -17.52
N GLU A 171 8.96 -7.67 -17.49
CA GLU A 171 8.99 -9.12 -17.71
C GLU A 171 8.27 -9.91 -16.61
N TYR A 172 8.21 -9.37 -15.38
CA TYR A 172 7.56 -10.01 -14.22
C TYR A 172 6.15 -9.49 -13.94
N VAL A 173 5.64 -8.55 -14.73
CA VAL A 173 4.25 -8.08 -14.61
C VAL A 173 3.31 -9.23 -14.95
N LEU A 174 2.27 -9.42 -14.12
CA LEU A 174 1.25 -10.45 -14.36
C LEU A 174 0.59 -10.25 -15.73
N GLU A 175 0.34 -11.34 -16.43
CA GLU A 175 -0.20 -11.32 -17.80
C GLU A 175 -1.50 -10.52 -17.91
N GLU A 176 -2.34 -10.64 -16.88
CA GLU A 176 -3.62 -9.94 -16.76
C GLU A 176 -3.47 -8.41 -16.69
N LEU A 177 -2.28 -7.90 -16.34
CA LEU A 177 -2.00 -6.47 -16.17
C LEU A 177 -1.15 -5.87 -17.30
N LYS A 178 -0.54 -6.69 -18.15
CA LYS A 178 0.38 -6.24 -19.21
C LYS A 178 -0.26 -5.31 -20.25
N HIS A 179 -1.59 -5.38 -20.38
CA HIS A 179 -2.33 -4.53 -21.30
C HIS A 179 -2.53 -3.10 -20.79
N LEU A 180 -2.30 -2.86 -19.48
CA LEU A 180 -2.47 -1.55 -18.88
C LEU A 180 -1.25 -0.67 -19.17
N PRO A 181 -1.46 0.61 -19.48
CA PRO A 181 -0.37 1.56 -19.62
C PRO A 181 0.28 1.84 -18.26
N VAL A 182 1.54 2.23 -18.27
CA VAL A 182 2.30 2.62 -17.08
C VAL A 182 2.28 4.13 -16.93
N CYS A 183 1.87 4.60 -15.76
CA CYS A 183 2.00 5.99 -15.34
C CYS A 183 3.08 6.08 -14.26
N GLU A 184 4.07 6.91 -14.47
CA GLU A 184 5.15 7.13 -13.50
C GLU A 184 5.19 8.58 -13.04
N ILE A 185 5.60 8.79 -11.78
CA ILE A 185 5.94 10.13 -11.30
C ILE A 185 7.45 10.32 -11.40
N ASP A 186 7.86 11.41 -12.05
CA ASP A 186 9.24 11.87 -12.02
C ASP A 186 9.42 12.92 -10.92
N TRP A 187 10.10 12.52 -9.84
CA TRP A 187 10.36 13.40 -8.71
C TRP A 187 11.70 14.12 -8.90
N PRO A 188 11.74 15.46 -8.78
CA PRO A 188 12.97 16.21 -8.98
C PRO A 188 14.05 15.92 -7.93
N HIS A 189 13.63 15.39 -6.78
CA HIS A 189 14.52 15.05 -5.67
C HIS A 189 14.11 13.71 -5.05
N LEU A 190 14.60 12.61 -5.62
CA LEU A 190 14.54 11.32 -4.95
C LEU A 190 15.61 11.29 -3.86
N MET A 191 15.23 10.82 -2.67
CA MET A 191 16.18 10.64 -1.59
C MET A 191 17.21 9.58 -1.99
N GLU A 192 18.48 9.99 -2.12
CA GLU A 192 19.56 9.04 -2.37
C GLU A 192 19.77 8.16 -1.14
N VAL A 193 19.73 6.85 -1.34
CA VAL A 193 20.00 5.87 -0.30
C VAL A 193 21.39 5.29 -0.50
N ASN A 194 22.28 5.49 0.46
CA ASN A 194 23.59 4.87 0.45
C ASN A 194 23.48 3.40 0.86
N ILE A 195 23.54 2.49 -0.09
CA ILE A 195 23.51 1.05 0.15
C ILE A 195 24.93 0.55 0.42
N ARG A 196 25.11 -0.09 1.59
CA ARG A 196 26.36 -0.80 1.93
C ARG A 196 26.07 -2.28 2.07
N SER A 197 26.55 -3.09 1.16
CA SER A 197 26.46 -4.55 1.25
C SER A 197 27.58 -5.10 2.13
N ARG A 198 27.27 -6.04 3.02
CA ARG A 198 28.24 -6.77 3.83
C ARG A 198 27.88 -8.24 3.92
N GLN A 199 28.85 -9.10 3.69
CA GLN A 199 28.73 -10.52 3.97
C GLN A 199 29.26 -10.82 5.37
N THR A 200 28.53 -11.62 6.16
CA THR A 200 28.97 -12.08 7.47
C THR A 200 28.44 -13.47 7.77
N SER A 201 29.28 -14.31 8.37
CA SER A 201 28.89 -15.61 8.91
C SER A 201 28.18 -15.51 10.28
N LYS A 202 28.18 -14.33 10.90
CA LYS A 202 27.62 -14.08 12.24
C LYS A 202 26.66 -12.89 12.24
N PRO A 203 25.53 -12.97 11.51
CA PRO A 203 24.63 -11.82 11.33
C PRO A 203 24.06 -11.28 12.63
N ALA A 204 23.67 -12.15 13.59
CA ALA A 204 23.14 -11.71 14.88
C ALA A 204 24.17 -10.87 15.67
N GLN A 205 25.43 -11.29 15.71
CA GLN A 205 26.49 -10.56 16.41
C GLN A 205 26.78 -9.20 15.73
N TYR A 206 26.69 -9.16 14.41
CA TYR A 206 26.83 -7.90 13.68
C TYR A 206 25.72 -6.91 14.06
N ILE A 207 24.46 -7.36 14.07
CA ILE A 207 23.32 -6.52 14.45
C ILE A 207 23.44 -6.07 15.90
N VAL A 208 23.82 -6.95 16.82
CA VAL A 208 24.06 -6.61 18.24
C VAL A 208 25.10 -5.48 18.37
N LYS A 209 26.16 -5.53 17.57
CA LYS A 209 27.16 -4.45 17.55
C LYS A 209 26.57 -3.13 17.09
N GLU A 210 25.72 -3.14 16.05
CA GLU A 210 25.05 -1.91 15.58
C GLU A 210 24.04 -1.38 16.61
N CYS A 211 23.27 -2.26 17.29
CA CYS A 211 22.39 -1.87 18.38
C CYS A 211 23.15 -1.17 19.52
N ARG A 212 24.32 -1.70 19.90
CA ARG A 212 25.15 -1.07 20.95
C ARG A 212 25.63 0.31 20.56
N LYS A 213 25.97 0.56 19.32
CA LYS A 213 26.37 1.90 18.86
C LYS A 213 25.25 2.92 19.04
N VAL A 214 23.99 2.51 18.85
CA VAL A 214 22.82 3.37 19.10
C VAL A 214 22.67 3.65 20.60
N LEU A 215 22.74 2.59 21.42
CA LEU A 215 22.63 2.71 22.87
C LEU A 215 23.73 3.59 23.49
N ASP A 216 24.94 3.50 22.94
CA ASP A 216 26.10 4.30 23.36
C ASP A 216 26.12 5.71 22.74
N ASN A 217 25.02 6.15 22.10
CA ASN A 217 24.89 7.43 21.40
C ASN A 217 25.97 7.69 20.31
N GLN A 218 26.55 6.62 19.77
CA GLN A 218 27.54 6.73 18.69
C GLN A 218 26.87 6.93 17.30
N LEU A 219 25.56 6.65 17.19
CA LEU A 219 24.74 6.91 16.02
C LEU A 219 23.63 7.88 16.40
N PRO A 220 23.41 8.96 15.63
CA PRO A 220 22.45 10.02 15.96
C PRO A 220 21.01 9.67 15.66
N HIS A 221 20.70 8.43 15.20
CA HIS A 221 19.39 8.02 14.70
C HIS A 221 18.95 6.69 15.28
N ASN A 222 17.65 6.42 15.17
CA ASN A 222 17.09 5.11 15.43
C ASN A 222 17.59 4.09 14.39
N LEU A 223 17.83 2.86 14.84
CA LEU A 223 18.19 1.74 13.97
C LEU A 223 16.94 0.94 13.62
N HIS A 224 16.64 0.81 12.34
CA HIS A 224 15.56 -0.03 11.85
C HIS A 224 16.14 -1.31 11.27
N ILE A 225 15.69 -2.47 11.77
CA ILE A 225 16.18 -3.78 11.38
C ILE A 225 15.01 -4.58 10.79
N PHE A 226 15.17 -5.01 9.54
CA PHE A 226 14.18 -5.83 8.83
C PHE A 226 14.72 -7.23 8.63
N VAL A 227 14.03 -8.23 9.20
CA VAL A 227 14.38 -9.65 9.07
C VAL A 227 13.12 -10.50 8.94
N ASN A 228 13.22 -11.62 8.24
CA ASN A 228 12.10 -12.52 7.97
C ASN A 228 11.98 -13.67 9.00
N SER A 229 12.43 -13.45 10.24
CA SER A 229 12.40 -14.48 11.27
C SER A 229 12.17 -13.87 12.65
N VAL A 230 11.06 -14.23 13.28
CA VAL A 230 10.74 -13.84 14.65
C VAL A 230 11.75 -14.42 15.65
N GLU A 231 12.19 -15.67 15.43
CA GLU A 231 13.22 -16.31 16.26
C GLU A 231 14.56 -15.56 16.20
N PHE A 232 14.91 -15.07 15.01
CA PHE A 232 16.12 -14.27 14.83
C PHE A 232 16.01 -12.92 15.55
N ILE A 233 14.84 -12.29 15.52
CA ILE A 233 14.56 -11.04 16.27
C ILE A 233 14.74 -11.29 17.77
N ALA A 234 14.09 -12.33 18.30
CA ALA A 234 14.18 -12.70 19.72
C ALA A 234 15.65 -12.95 20.15
N LYS A 235 16.41 -13.68 19.32
CA LYS A 235 17.83 -13.93 19.54
C LYS A 235 18.66 -12.64 19.60
N VAL A 236 18.40 -11.69 18.71
CA VAL A 236 19.11 -10.40 18.71
C VAL A 236 18.80 -9.60 19.96
N ILE A 237 17.52 -9.54 20.38
CA ILE A 237 17.08 -8.85 21.58
C ILE A 237 17.78 -9.42 22.82
N ASP A 238 17.79 -10.76 22.94
CA ASP A 238 18.44 -11.45 24.06
C ASP A 238 19.94 -11.22 24.10
N LEU A 239 20.63 -11.39 22.97
CA LEU A 239 22.09 -11.18 22.87
C LEU A 239 22.51 -9.71 23.11
N ALA A 240 21.68 -8.77 22.68
CA ALA A 240 21.94 -7.34 22.88
C ALA A 240 21.47 -6.87 24.27
N LYS A 241 20.68 -7.70 25.00
CA LYS A 241 20.04 -7.37 26.30
C LYS A 241 19.20 -6.11 26.22
N LEU A 242 18.37 -6.00 25.16
CA LEU A 242 17.51 -4.84 24.95
C LEU A 242 16.29 -4.91 25.87
N THR A 243 15.93 -3.76 26.47
CA THR A 243 14.71 -3.62 27.26
C THR A 243 13.51 -3.22 26.38
N PRO A 244 12.26 -3.41 26.84
CA PRO A 244 11.06 -3.00 26.07
C PRO A 244 11.03 -1.50 25.72
N GLU A 245 11.70 -0.65 26.47
CA GLU A 245 11.80 0.79 26.23
C GLU A 245 12.81 1.11 25.09
N GLN A 246 13.78 0.22 24.87
CA GLN A 246 14.85 0.37 23.90
C GLN A 246 14.52 -0.23 22.54
N VAL A 247 13.55 -1.15 22.47
CA VAL A 247 13.20 -1.85 21.23
C VAL A 247 11.69 -1.91 21.04
N LYS A 248 11.25 -1.64 19.79
CA LYS A 248 9.89 -1.90 19.33
C LYS A 248 9.92 -2.99 18.28
N VAL A 249 9.24 -4.10 18.55
CA VAL A 249 9.09 -5.20 17.60
C VAL A 249 7.75 -5.07 16.88
N VAL A 250 7.77 -5.19 15.56
CA VAL A 250 6.57 -5.27 14.71
C VAL A 250 6.69 -6.54 13.89
N CYS A 251 5.84 -7.52 14.18
CA CYS A 251 5.75 -8.78 13.44
C CYS A 251 4.28 -9.10 13.16
N SER A 252 4.02 -9.84 12.07
CA SER A 252 2.72 -10.49 11.87
C SER A 252 2.65 -11.71 12.78
N VAL A 253 1.57 -11.85 13.50
CA VAL A 253 1.20 -13.06 14.25
C VAL A 253 0.44 -13.98 13.31
#